data_0add8583909400cb4414b9bba3a318ed
#
_entry.id   0add8583909400cb4414b9bba3a318ed
#
_cell.length_a   1.000
_cell.length_b   1.000
_cell.length_c   1.000
_cell.angle_alpha   90.00
_cell.angle_beta   90.00
_cell.angle_gamma   90.00
#
_symmetry.space_group_name_H-M   'P 1'
#
loop_
_entity.id
_entity.type
_entity.pdbx_description
1 polymer ?
#
loop_
_entity_poly.entity_id
_entity_poly.type
_entity_poly.pdbx_seq_one_letter_code
_entity_poly.pdbx_strand_id
1 'polypeptide(L)'
;MVNDGEYVAIFNSIHRVMHAEKLLKERRLPILLIPAPRLLKSDCGLALRYTEADRPAVEKLLAEEGLLPEEIYFKKSEEYIRCG
;
A
#
# COMPACT_ATOMS: atom_id res chain seq x y z
N MET A 1 2.92 -9.94 9.45
CA MET A 1 2.56 -8.62 8.98
C MET A 1 2.32 -8.55 7.49
N VAL A 2 3.35 -8.67 6.66
CA VAL A 2 3.16 -8.79 5.22
C VAL A 2 3.51 -10.20 4.81
N ASN A 3 2.56 -10.89 4.21
CA ASN A 3 2.74 -12.27 3.78
C ASN A 3 3.21 -12.35 2.34
N ASP A 4 3.83 -13.48 1.99
CA ASP A 4 4.24 -13.70 0.60
C ASP A 4 3.04 -13.51 -0.33
N GLY A 5 3.27 -12.83 -1.45
CA GLY A 5 2.22 -12.59 -2.42
C GLY A 5 1.39 -11.34 -2.16
N GLU A 6 1.69 -10.60 -1.09
CA GLU A 6 1.00 -9.36 -0.79
C GLU A 6 1.81 -8.15 -1.24
N TYR A 7 1.12 -7.03 -1.34
CA TYR A 7 1.71 -5.78 -1.79
C TYR A 7 1.73 -4.74 -0.67
N VAL A 8 2.74 -3.88 -0.71
CA VAL A 8 2.87 -2.79 0.25
C VAL A 8 3.02 -1.48 -0.54
N ALA A 9 2.12 -0.54 -0.28
CA ALA A 9 2.17 0.78 -0.91
C ALA A 9 2.77 1.77 0.07
N ILE A 10 3.82 2.47 -0.36
CA ILE A 10 4.56 3.44 0.44
C ILE A 10 4.16 4.84 0.01
N PHE A 11 3.79 5.68 0.98
CA PHE A 11 3.39 7.06 0.73
C PHE A 11 4.40 8.02 1.37
N ASN A 12 4.49 9.22 0.83
CA ASN A 12 5.44 10.23 1.32
C ASN A 12 4.82 11.18 2.35
N SER A 13 3.56 10.96 2.72
CA SER A 13 2.83 11.84 3.63
C SER A 13 1.84 11.05 4.46
N ILE A 14 1.81 11.32 5.77
CA ILE A 14 0.84 10.65 6.63
C ILE A 14 -0.60 11.02 6.25
N HIS A 15 -0.82 12.24 5.77
CA HIS A 15 -2.15 12.66 5.34
C HIS A 15 -2.60 11.87 4.11
N ARG A 16 -1.69 11.62 3.18
CA ARG A 16 -2.02 10.88 1.97
C ARG A 16 -2.33 9.41 2.27
N VAL A 17 -1.52 8.78 3.12
CA VAL A 17 -1.74 7.37 3.44
C VAL A 17 -3.04 7.19 4.22
N MET A 18 -3.35 8.09 5.15
CA MET A 18 -4.59 8.03 5.91
C MET A 18 -5.81 8.28 5.03
N HIS A 19 -5.70 9.23 4.10
CA HIS A 19 -6.77 9.51 3.15
C HIS A 19 -7.00 8.29 2.24
N ALA A 20 -5.93 7.68 1.76
CA ALA A 20 -6.02 6.50 0.91
C ALA A 20 -6.68 5.35 1.67
N GLU A 21 -6.29 5.13 2.92
CA GLU A 21 -6.88 4.08 3.73
C GLU A 21 -8.38 4.28 3.88
N LYS A 22 -8.79 5.49 4.24
CA LYS A 22 -10.20 5.80 4.43
C LYS A 22 -11.00 5.56 3.15
N LEU A 23 -10.48 6.05 2.04
CA LEU A 23 -11.14 5.91 0.74
C LEU A 23 -11.32 4.45 0.34
N LEU A 24 -10.28 3.65 0.50
CA LEU A 24 -10.32 2.24 0.13
C LEU A 24 -11.28 1.46 1.02
N LYS A 25 -11.33 1.79 2.31
CA LYS A 25 -12.25 1.14 3.23
C LYS A 25 -13.70 1.52 2.93
N GLU A 26 -13.96 2.75 2.52
CA GLU A 26 -15.29 3.18 2.12
C GLU A 26 -15.79 2.39 0.92
N ARG A 27 -14.88 1.95 0.06
CA ARG A 27 -15.20 1.11 -1.09
C ARG A 27 -15.15 -0.37 -0.74
N ARG A 28 -15.00 -0.70 0.55
CA ARG A 28 -15.02 -2.08 1.08
C ARG A 28 -13.89 -2.94 0.51
N LEU A 29 -12.77 -2.32 0.19
CA LEU A 29 -11.58 -3.06 -0.23
C LEU A 29 -10.81 -3.53 1.00
N PRO A 30 -10.40 -4.80 1.06
CA PRO A 30 -9.73 -5.36 2.23
C PRO A 30 -8.25 -4.96 2.27
N ILE A 31 -8.00 -3.73 2.68
CA ILE A 31 -6.64 -3.22 2.86
C ILE A 31 -6.37 -3.06 4.35
N LEU A 32 -5.08 -2.97 4.69
CA LEU A 32 -4.68 -2.80 6.08
C LEU A 32 -3.61 -1.73 6.19
N LEU A 33 -3.83 -0.79 7.10
CA LEU A 33 -2.82 0.23 7.43
C LEU A 33 -1.83 -0.40 8.40
N ILE A 34 -0.55 -0.40 8.05
CA ILE A 34 0.49 -1.05 8.84
C ILE A 34 1.67 -0.08 9.03
N PRO A 35 2.52 -0.33 10.06
CA PRO A 35 3.81 0.34 10.11
C PRO A 35 4.63 -0.06 8.89
N ALA A 36 5.34 0.88 8.30
CA ALA A 36 6.16 0.58 7.13
C ALA A 36 7.22 -0.47 7.50
N PRO A 37 7.39 -1.53 6.69
CA PRO A 37 8.42 -2.53 6.97
C PRO A 37 9.80 -1.91 7.06
N ARG A 38 10.64 -2.43 7.94
CA ARG A 38 11.98 -1.88 8.18
C ARG A 38 12.84 -1.82 6.92
N LEU A 39 12.66 -2.79 6.03
CA LEU A 39 13.45 -2.85 4.81
C LEU A 39 13.06 -1.79 3.80
N LEU A 40 11.93 -1.12 4.01
CA LEU A 40 11.42 -0.10 3.11
C LEU A 40 11.46 1.25 3.79
N LYS A 41 12.02 2.24 3.10
CA LYS A 41 12.04 3.61 3.62
C LYS A 41 10.67 4.25 3.41
N SER A 42 10.20 4.97 4.42
CA SER A 42 8.94 5.67 4.34
C SER A 42 9.03 6.95 5.17
N ASP A 43 8.73 8.09 4.55
CA ASP A 43 8.78 9.37 5.22
C ASP A 43 7.69 9.49 6.30
N CYS A 44 6.57 8.82 6.11
CA CYS A 44 5.46 8.91 7.06
C CYS A 44 5.39 7.74 8.05
N GLY A 45 6.22 6.73 7.87
CA GLY A 45 6.27 5.57 8.77
C GLY A 45 5.12 4.60 8.66
N LEU A 46 4.15 4.86 7.79
CA LEU A 46 2.98 4.01 7.59
C LEU A 46 2.88 3.56 6.14
N ALA A 47 2.25 2.41 5.94
CA ALA A 47 2.07 1.83 4.62
C ALA A 47 0.71 1.14 4.53
N LEU A 48 0.27 0.86 3.31
CA LEU A 48 -0.95 0.08 3.08
C LEU A 48 -0.58 -1.29 2.53
N ARG A 49 -1.20 -2.33 3.09
CA ARG A 49 -1.02 -3.70 2.64
C ARG A 49 -2.27 -4.17 1.91
N TYR A 50 -2.11 -4.83 0.79
CA TYR A 50 -3.23 -5.41 0.05
C TYR A 50 -2.77 -6.64 -0.71
N THR A 51 -3.75 -7.44 -1.18
CA THR A 51 -3.46 -8.71 -1.83
C THR A 51 -3.45 -8.57 -3.34
N GLU A 52 -2.93 -9.60 -4.02
CA GLU A 52 -2.92 -9.65 -5.47
C GLU A 52 -4.33 -9.57 -6.04
N ALA A 53 -5.27 -10.23 -5.39
CA ALA A 53 -6.66 -10.23 -5.86
C ALA A 53 -7.26 -8.82 -5.88
N ASP A 54 -6.90 -7.99 -4.93
CA ASP A 54 -7.45 -6.64 -4.80
C ASP A 54 -6.62 -5.56 -5.48
N ARG A 55 -5.42 -5.93 -5.94
CA ARG A 55 -4.48 -4.97 -6.51
C ARG A 55 -5.07 -4.10 -7.62
N PRO A 56 -5.76 -4.68 -8.64
CA PRO A 56 -6.30 -3.83 -9.71
C PRO A 56 -7.28 -2.77 -9.20
N ALA A 57 -8.17 -3.17 -8.30
CA ALA A 57 -9.17 -2.26 -7.75
C ALA A 57 -8.52 -1.18 -6.90
N VAL A 58 -7.56 -1.56 -6.05
CA VAL A 58 -6.85 -0.63 -5.18
C VAL A 58 -6.10 0.41 -6.02
N GLU A 59 -5.30 -0.05 -6.97
CA GLU A 59 -4.47 0.86 -7.75
C GLU A 59 -5.30 1.75 -8.66
N LYS A 60 -6.39 1.21 -9.22
CA LYS A 60 -7.28 2.02 -10.06
C LYS A 60 -7.92 3.15 -9.26
N LEU A 61 -8.44 2.84 -8.07
CA LEU A 61 -9.10 3.83 -7.25
C LEU A 61 -8.12 4.92 -6.79
N LEU A 62 -6.93 4.52 -6.37
CA LEU A 62 -5.91 5.48 -5.96
C LEU A 62 -5.51 6.39 -7.12
N ALA A 63 -5.39 5.85 -8.33
CA ALA A 63 -5.06 6.65 -9.49
C ALA A 63 -6.17 7.66 -9.79
N GLU A 64 -7.44 7.24 -9.71
CA GLU A 64 -8.56 8.11 -9.99
C GLU A 64 -8.66 9.27 -9.00
N GLU A 65 -8.25 9.04 -7.77
CA GLU A 65 -8.34 10.05 -6.70
C GLU A 65 -7.06 10.86 -6.51
N GLY A 66 -6.07 10.65 -7.37
CA GLY A 66 -4.81 11.38 -7.25
C GLY A 66 -3.99 10.99 -6.04
N LEU A 67 -4.17 9.76 -5.54
CA LEU A 67 -3.51 9.28 -4.33
C LEU A 67 -2.54 8.13 -4.61
N LEU A 68 -1.93 8.10 -5.78
CA LEU A 68 -0.97 7.05 -6.10
C LEU A 68 0.17 7.06 -5.08
N PRO A 69 0.60 5.88 -4.63
CA PRO A 69 1.72 5.80 -3.70
C PRO A 69 3.03 6.18 -4.37
N GLU A 70 4.00 6.53 -3.54
CA GLU A 70 5.35 6.84 -4.01
C GLU A 70 6.02 5.61 -4.61
N GLU A 71 5.83 4.47 -3.93
CA GLU A 71 6.41 3.20 -4.34
C GLU A 71 5.47 2.07 -3.97
N ILE A 72 5.52 0.99 -4.75
CA ILE A 72 4.76 -0.23 -4.47
C ILE A 72 5.74 -1.39 -4.50
N TYR A 73 5.67 -2.25 -3.47
CA TYR A 73 6.53 -3.41 -3.34
C TYR A 73 5.70 -4.69 -3.25
N PHE A 74 6.25 -5.74 -3.85
CA PHE A 74 5.69 -7.09 -3.77
C PHE A 74 6.54 -7.91 -2.79
N LYS A 75 5.89 -8.60 -1.85
CA LYS A 75 6.59 -9.44 -0.87
C LYS A 75 6.76 -10.85 -1.44
N LYS A 76 8.02 -11.29 -1.52
CA LYS A 76 8.34 -12.65 -1.96
C LYS A 76 9.45 -13.21 -1.07
N SER A 77 9.15 -14.26 -0.31
CA SER A 77 10.08 -14.82 0.67
C SER A 77 10.49 -13.73 1.65
N GLU A 78 11.78 -13.49 1.84
CA GLU A 78 12.28 -12.48 2.75
C GLU A 78 12.51 -11.13 2.05
N GLU A 79 12.09 -11.00 0.79
CA GLU A 79 12.42 -9.83 -0.02
C GLU A 79 11.20 -9.00 -0.38
N TYR A 80 11.43 -7.69 -0.56
CA TYR A 80 10.46 -6.78 -1.14
C TYR A 80 10.96 -6.35 -2.51
N ILE A 81 10.17 -6.63 -3.55
CA ILE A 81 10.54 -6.34 -4.93
C ILE A 81 9.74 -5.14 -5.40
N ARG A 82 10.42 -4.08 -5.78
CA ARG A 82 9.73 -2.88 -6.24
C ARG A 82 9.04 -3.14 -7.58
N CYS A 83 7.77 -2.79 -7.68
CA CYS A 83 6.98 -2.98 -8.90
C CYS A 83 6.19 -1.73 -9.31
N GLY A 84 6.38 -0.64 -8.59
CA GLY A 84 5.71 0.59 -8.98
C GLY A 84 6.11 1.80 -8.17
#